data_69537ff96efe0608bfe6a3fa8b4aef09
#
_entry.id   69537ff96efe0608bfe6a3fa8b4aef09
#
_cell.length_a   1.000
_cell.length_b   1.000
_cell.length_c   1.000
_cell.angle_alpha   90.00
_cell.angle_beta   90.00
_cell.angle_gamma   90.00
#
_symmetry.space_group_name_H-M   'P 1'
#
loop_
_entity.id
_entity.type
_entity.pdbx_description
1 polymer ?
#
loop_
_entity_poly.entity_id
_entity_poly.type
_entity_poly.pdbx_seq_one_letter_code
_entity_poly.pdbx_strand_id
1 'polypeptide(L)'
;GGKGSPDKRMRTARETLEIYAPLAERIGMDALKTEIETLSFREMNPDAWQTIAARLTYLRGQGADLIEEIEKDLHRVLAENGVEQVEVLGREKSPYSIWLKMQRKNVAFEQLSDIMAFRVIVKDKHDCYAALGGIHSAYRVVPGRFKDWISTPKTNGYQSLHTGVTVPERRNAKIEVQ
;
A
#
# COMPACT_ATOMS: atom_id res chain seq x y z
N GLY A 1 20.20 -19.79 17.42
CA GLY A 1 21.11 -19.04 16.60
C GLY A 1 21.57 -19.85 15.42
N GLY A 2 20.86 -19.80 14.27
CA GLY A 2 21.28 -20.49 13.07
C GLY A 2 22.49 -19.78 12.47
N LYS A 3 23.67 -20.34 12.67
CA LYS A 3 24.88 -19.93 11.96
C LYS A 3 24.75 -20.45 10.52
N GLY A 4 24.16 -19.63 9.61
CA GLY A 4 24.20 -19.95 8.17
C GLY A 4 25.64 -20.00 7.66
N SER A 5 25.88 -20.68 6.52
CA SER A 5 27.22 -20.71 5.89
C SER A 5 27.69 -19.28 5.58
N PRO A 6 29.02 -19.02 5.51
CA PRO A 6 29.55 -17.71 5.14
C PRO A 6 28.96 -17.18 3.82
N ASP A 7 28.77 -18.04 2.82
CA ASP A 7 28.19 -17.67 1.53
C ASP A 7 26.74 -17.21 1.66
N LYS A 8 25.97 -17.90 2.49
CA LYS A 8 24.56 -17.53 2.76
C LYS A 8 24.48 -16.18 3.45
N ARG A 9 25.35 -15.94 4.44
CA ARG A 9 25.41 -14.65 5.15
C ARG A 9 25.79 -13.52 4.23
N MET A 10 26.80 -13.74 3.35
CA MET A 10 27.24 -12.75 2.38
C MET A 10 26.14 -12.41 1.39
N ARG A 11 25.41 -13.40 0.89
CA ARG A 11 24.28 -13.19 -0.03
C ARG A 11 23.17 -12.40 0.65
N THR A 12 22.80 -12.75 1.89
CA THR A 12 21.80 -12.02 2.65
C THR A 12 22.19 -10.57 2.88
N ALA A 13 23.47 -10.32 3.24
CA ALA A 13 23.97 -8.97 3.41
C ALA A 13 23.93 -8.17 2.10
N ARG A 14 24.27 -8.78 0.98
CA ARG A 14 24.20 -8.16 -0.34
C ARG A 14 22.76 -7.82 -0.73
N GLU A 15 21.82 -8.75 -0.53
CA GLU A 15 20.41 -8.50 -0.77
C GLU A 15 19.89 -7.35 0.08
N THR A 16 20.28 -7.28 1.35
CA THR A 16 19.90 -6.18 2.24
C THR A 16 20.38 -4.84 1.69
N LEU A 17 21.63 -4.74 1.26
CA LEU A 17 22.20 -3.49 0.76
C LEU A 17 21.67 -3.10 -0.63
N GLU A 18 21.46 -4.07 -1.51
CA GLU A 18 21.09 -3.81 -2.90
C GLU A 18 19.58 -3.68 -3.11
N ILE A 19 18.77 -4.33 -2.29
CA ILE A 19 17.31 -4.39 -2.47
C ILE A 19 16.57 -3.71 -1.33
N TYR A 20 16.77 -4.16 -0.09
CA TYR A 20 15.97 -3.71 1.05
C TYR A 20 16.32 -2.31 1.55
N ALA A 21 17.59 -1.94 1.57
CA ALA A 21 18.00 -0.61 2.04
C ALA A 21 17.45 0.52 1.15
N PRO A 22 17.53 0.44 -0.19
CA PRO A 22 16.91 1.45 -1.06
C PRO A 22 15.40 1.53 -0.92
N LEU A 23 14.72 0.39 -0.71
CA LEU A 23 13.27 0.36 -0.47
C LEU A 23 12.91 1.03 0.85
N ALA A 24 13.65 0.73 1.92
CA ALA A 24 13.43 1.32 3.24
C ALA A 24 13.65 2.84 3.20
N GLU A 25 14.68 3.32 2.50
CA GLU A 25 14.93 4.74 2.31
C GLU A 25 13.78 5.42 1.59
N ARG A 26 13.28 4.84 0.50
CA ARG A 26 12.14 5.37 -0.25
C ARG A 26 10.88 5.43 0.60
N ILE A 27 10.58 4.39 1.38
CA ILE A 27 9.43 4.35 2.29
C ILE A 27 9.55 5.45 3.34
N GLY A 28 10.73 5.65 3.91
CA GLY A 28 11.01 6.72 4.88
C GLY A 28 10.84 8.11 4.27
N MET A 29 11.30 8.33 3.05
CA MET A 29 11.12 9.60 2.34
C MET A 29 9.66 9.88 2.01
N ASP A 30 8.90 8.86 1.60
CA ASP A 30 7.46 8.98 1.35
C ASP A 30 6.71 9.35 2.63
N ALA A 31 7.06 8.75 3.77
CA ALA A 31 6.47 9.06 5.06
C ALA A 31 6.74 10.51 5.47
N LEU A 32 7.98 10.99 5.31
CA LEU A 32 8.37 12.37 5.59
C LEU A 32 7.63 13.35 4.68
N LYS A 33 7.55 13.06 3.40
CA LYS A 33 6.79 13.86 2.43
C LYS A 33 5.33 13.98 2.83
N THR A 34 4.69 12.87 3.19
CA THR A 34 3.29 12.83 3.63
C THR A 34 3.08 13.68 4.86
N GLU A 35 3.99 13.62 5.84
CA GLU A 35 3.91 14.43 7.05
C GLU A 35 4.00 15.94 6.75
N ILE A 36 4.97 16.33 5.91
CA ILE A 36 5.14 17.73 5.48
C ILE A 36 3.89 18.22 4.74
N GLU A 37 3.37 17.43 3.82
CA GLU A 37 2.15 17.78 3.07
C GLU A 37 0.93 17.93 3.98
N THR A 38 0.79 17.05 4.97
CA THR A 38 -0.32 17.08 5.93
C THR A 38 -0.26 18.33 6.78
N LEU A 39 0.90 18.66 7.31
CA LEU A 39 1.09 19.87 8.12
C LEU A 39 0.84 21.15 7.30
N SER A 40 1.36 21.21 6.08
CA SER A 40 1.15 22.35 5.19
C SER A 40 -0.32 22.50 4.81
N PHE A 41 -0.99 21.41 4.47
CA PHE A 41 -2.42 21.41 4.15
C PHE A 41 -3.28 21.90 5.32
N ARG A 42 -2.97 21.43 6.52
CA ARG A 42 -3.65 21.87 7.74
C ARG A 42 -3.55 23.38 7.94
N GLU A 43 -2.39 23.96 7.67
CA GLU A 43 -2.17 25.41 7.81
C GLU A 43 -2.85 26.22 6.68
N MET A 44 -2.79 25.72 5.44
CA MET A 44 -3.30 26.44 4.27
C MET A 44 -4.81 26.29 4.07
N ASN A 45 -5.39 25.15 4.43
CA ASN A 45 -6.80 24.83 4.27
C ASN A 45 -7.38 24.18 5.54
N PRO A 46 -7.43 24.91 6.67
CA PRO A 46 -7.83 24.32 7.94
C PRO A 46 -9.23 23.74 7.94
N ASP A 47 -10.19 24.37 7.28
CA ASP A 47 -11.57 23.89 7.21
C ASP A 47 -11.67 22.57 6.42
N ALA A 48 -11.04 22.50 5.25
CA ALA A 48 -11.01 21.28 4.44
C ALA A 48 -10.31 20.16 5.18
N TRP A 49 -9.17 20.46 5.81
CA TRP A 49 -8.43 19.48 6.62
C TRP A 49 -9.30 18.95 7.75
N GLN A 50 -9.97 19.82 8.50
CA GLN A 50 -10.80 19.45 9.64
C GLN A 50 -11.97 18.56 9.21
N THR A 51 -12.65 18.91 8.13
CA THR A 51 -13.78 18.15 7.60
C THR A 51 -13.36 16.74 7.19
N ILE A 52 -12.28 16.63 6.45
CA ILE A 52 -11.77 15.33 6.00
C ILE A 52 -11.26 14.50 7.17
N ALA A 53 -10.48 15.10 8.07
CA ALA A 53 -9.94 14.40 9.25
C ALA A 53 -11.06 13.90 10.17
N ALA A 54 -12.10 14.70 10.40
CA ALA A 54 -13.25 14.28 11.20
C ALA A 54 -13.98 13.10 10.56
N ARG A 55 -14.14 13.12 9.25
CA ARG A 55 -14.79 12.02 8.52
C ARG A 55 -13.98 10.73 8.57
N LEU A 56 -12.64 10.83 8.42
CA LEU A 56 -11.76 9.68 8.57
C LEU A 56 -11.81 9.10 9.97
N THR A 57 -11.82 9.94 10.99
CA THR A 57 -11.97 9.51 12.39
C THR A 57 -13.29 8.78 12.62
N TYR A 58 -14.39 9.28 12.07
CA TYR A 58 -15.70 8.64 12.14
C TYR A 58 -15.68 7.27 11.47
N LEU A 59 -15.14 7.17 10.26
CA LEU A 59 -15.05 5.91 9.52
C LEU A 59 -14.16 4.90 10.24
N ARG A 60 -13.08 5.36 10.86
CA ARG A 60 -12.19 4.53 11.66
C ARG A 60 -12.90 3.95 12.88
N GLY A 61 -13.75 4.74 13.52
CA GLY A 61 -14.58 4.30 14.64
C GLY A 61 -15.62 3.24 14.26
N GLN A 62 -16.08 3.22 13.00
CA GLN A 62 -17.02 2.22 12.48
C GLN A 62 -16.35 0.89 12.13
N GLY A 63 -15.03 0.89 11.93
CA GLY A 63 -14.26 -0.31 11.55
C GLY A 63 -12.83 -0.19 12.01
N ALA A 64 -12.62 -0.01 13.33
CA ALA A 64 -11.33 0.30 13.93
C ALA A 64 -10.20 -0.66 13.54
N ASP A 65 -10.53 -1.94 13.35
CA ASP A 65 -9.54 -2.99 13.06
C ASP A 65 -9.50 -3.39 11.58
N LEU A 66 -10.17 -2.65 10.70
CA LEU A 66 -10.32 -3.03 9.31
C LEU A 66 -8.97 -3.14 8.58
N ILE A 67 -8.06 -2.21 8.80
CA ILE A 67 -6.71 -2.25 8.21
C ILE A 67 -5.98 -3.50 8.69
N GLU A 68 -5.98 -3.76 9.98
CA GLU A 68 -5.32 -4.94 10.56
C GLU A 68 -5.93 -6.25 10.06
N GLU A 69 -7.25 -6.31 9.97
CA GLU A 69 -7.96 -7.48 9.42
C GLU A 69 -7.60 -7.75 7.97
N ILE A 70 -7.54 -6.70 7.14
CA ILE A 70 -7.14 -6.83 5.73
C ILE A 70 -5.67 -7.21 5.61
N GLU A 71 -4.79 -6.68 6.46
CA GLU A 71 -3.38 -7.12 6.50
C GLU A 71 -3.27 -8.62 6.74
N LYS A 72 -4.02 -9.15 7.69
CA LYS A 72 -4.06 -10.59 8.00
C LYS A 72 -4.61 -11.39 6.82
N ASP A 73 -5.67 -10.90 6.18
CA ASP A 73 -6.24 -11.56 5.00
C ASP A 73 -5.22 -11.59 3.85
N LEU A 74 -4.51 -10.51 3.60
CA LEU A 74 -3.48 -10.45 2.57
C LEU A 74 -2.33 -11.43 2.87
N HIS A 75 -1.84 -11.50 4.10
CA HIS A 75 -0.82 -12.47 4.50
C HIS A 75 -1.27 -13.91 4.22
N ARG A 76 -2.50 -14.23 4.57
CA ARG A 76 -3.07 -15.56 4.33
C ARG A 76 -3.15 -15.88 2.84
N VAL A 77 -3.70 -14.97 2.04
CA VAL A 77 -3.82 -15.14 0.58
C VAL A 77 -2.45 -15.32 -0.06
N LEU A 78 -1.46 -14.53 0.33
CA LEU A 78 -0.11 -14.61 -0.19
C LEU A 78 0.56 -15.93 0.18
N ALA A 79 0.43 -16.38 1.42
CA ALA A 79 0.96 -17.66 1.87
C ALA A 79 0.33 -18.83 1.10
N GLU A 80 -0.98 -18.81 0.87
CA GLU A 80 -1.70 -19.81 0.09
C GLU A 80 -1.22 -19.88 -1.38
N ASN A 81 -0.61 -18.79 -1.88
CA ASN A 81 -0.08 -18.71 -3.24
C ASN A 81 1.46 -18.84 -3.29
N GLY A 82 2.08 -19.32 -2.22
CA GLY A 82 3.51 -19.61 -2.18
C GLY A 82 4.40 -18.40 -1.96
N VAL A 83 3.84 -17.23 -1.60
CA VAL A 83 4.60 -16.02 -1.27
C VAL A 83 4.76 -15.97 0.24
N GLU A 84 5.91 -16.45 0.74
CA GLU A 84 6.14 -16.64 2.18
C GLU A 84 6.93 -15.50 2.83
N GLN A 85 7.93 -14.97 2.13
CA GLN A 85 8.72 -13.83 2.62
C GLN A 85 8.08 -12.53 2.17
N VAL A 86 7.18 -12.00 2.99
CA VAL A 86 6.38 -10.84 2.64
C VAL A 86 6.19 -9.93 3.84
N GLU A 87 6.26 -8.64 3.59
CA GLU A 87 5.86 -7.61 4.54
C GLU A 87 4.64 -6.88 3.98
N VAL A 88 3.60 -6.74 4.79
CA VAL A 88 2.37 -6.02 4.41
C VAL A 88 2.23 -4.81 5.31
N LEU A 89 2.19 -3.63 4.71
CA LEU A 89 2.05 -2.35 5.40
C LEU A 89 0.77 -1.67 4.93
N GLY A 90 -0.23 -1.62 5.80
CA GLY A 90 -1.49 -0.94 5.53
C GLY A 90 -1.47 0.48 6.09
N ARG A 91 -2.12 1.40 5.39
CA ARG A 91 -2.31 2.78 5.85
C ARG A 91 -3.56 3.40 5.25
N GLU A 92 -4.16 4.32 6.00
CA GLU A 92 -5.13 5.25 5.43
C GLU A 92 -4.38 6.30 4.61
N LYS A 93 -4.98 6.79 3.54
CA LYS A 93 -4.46 7.93 2.81
C LYS A 93 -4.57 9.18 3.65
N SER A 94 -3.59 10.08 3.52
CA SER A 94 -3.59 11.34 4.26
C SER A 94 -4.76 12.24 3.83
N PRO A 95 -5.23 13.15 4.71
CA PRO A 95 -6.25 14.14 4.34
C PRO A 95 -5.89 14.95 3.10
N TYR A 96 -4.62 15.32 2.95
CA TYR A 96 -4.16 16.05 1.76
C TYR A 96 -4.30 15.24 0.47
N SER A 97 -3.89 13.96 0.48
CA SER A 97 -4.03 13.08 -0.68
C SER A 97 -5.49 12.87 -1.06
N ILE A 98 -6.37 12.73 -0.07
CA ILE A 98 -7.82 12.62 -0.27
C ILE A 98 -8.37 13.90 -0.88
N TRP A 99 -7.99 15.06 -0.35
CA TRP A 99 -8.43 16.36 -0.86
C TRP A 99 -8.01 16.58 -2.32
N LEU A 100 -6.75 16.25 -2.66
CA LEU A 100 -6.26 16.33 -4.04
C LEU A 100 -7.08 15.44 -4.98
N LYS A 101 -7.41 14.24 -4.55
CA LYS A 101 -8.22 13.31 -5.35
C LYS A 101 -9.64 13.83 -5.56
N MET A 102 -10.23 14.41 -4.52
CA MET A 102 -11.53 15.07 -4.62
C MET A 102 -11.52 16.20 -5.63
N GLN A 103 -10.48 17.06 -5.61
CA GLN A 103 -10.32 18.16 -6.56
C GLN A 103 -10.13 17.65 -7.98
N ARG A 104 -9.25 16.67 -8.17
CA ARG A 104 -8.91 16.13 -9.49
C ARG A 104 -10.08 15.44 -10.16
N LYS A 105 -10.87 14.68 -9.40
CA LYS A 105 -12.04 13.94 -9.90
C LYS A 105 -13.34 14.73 -9.79
N ASN A 106 -13.32 15.90 -9.15
CA ASN A 106 -14.50 16.70 -8.86
C ASN A 106 -15.62 15.87 -8.19
N VAL A 107 -15.26 15.12 -7.15
CA VAL A 107 -16.19 14.27 -6.40
C VAL A 107 -16.16 14.62 -4.91
N ALA A 108 -17.26 14.32 -4.22
CA ALA A 108 -17.33 14.45 -2.77
C ALA A 108 -16.62 13.30 -2.07
N PHE A 109 -16.30 13.47 -0.78
CA PHE A 109 -15.62 12.45 0.03
C PHE A 109 -16.35 11.10 -0.02
N GLU A 110 -17.68 11.10 0.07
CA GLU A 110 -18.51 9.89 0.09
C GLU A 110 -18.42 9.07 -1.20
N GLN A 111 -18.01 9.70 -2.29
CA GLN A 111 -17.82 9.03 -3.58
C GLN A 111 -16.45 8.38 -3.73
N LEU A 112 -15.53 8.66 -2.79
CA LEU A 112 -14.24 8.00 -2.74
C LEU A 112 -14.36 6.66 -2.02
N SER A 113 -13.84 5.63 -2.63
CA SER A 113 -13.96 4.28 -2.10
C SER A 113 -12.61 3.64 -1.73
N ASP A 114 -11.52 4.19 -2.24
CA ASP A 114 -10.17 3.64 -2.08
C ASP A 114 -9.31 4.54 -1.18
N ILE A 115 -9.77 4.75 0.06
CA ILE A 115 -9.07 5.56 1.07
C ILE A 115 -7.98 4.78 1.82
N MET A 116 -7.95 3.47 1.65
CA MET A 116 -6.94 2.59 2.25
C MET A 116 -5.99 2.08 1.18
N ALA A 117 -4.71 2.03 1.51
CA ALA A 117 -3.67 1.51 0.65
C ALA A 117 -2.82 0.49 1.42
N PHE A 118 -2.38 -0.55 0.73
CA PHE A 118 -1.52 -1.58 1.29
C PHE A 118 -0.28 -1.73 0.42
N ARG A 119 0.88 -1.72 1.06
CA ARG A 119 2.15 -2.01 0.41
C ARG A 119 2.56 -3.43 0.75
N VAL A 120 2.80 -4.22 -0.27
CA VAL A 120 3.24 -5.61 -0.16
C VAL A 120 4.67 -5.68 -0.69
N ILE A 121 5.62 -5.95 0.20
CA ILE A 121 7.03 -6.04 -0.16
C ILE A 121 7.42 -7.51 -0.25
N VAL A 122 7.89 -7.92 -1.43
CA VAL A 122 8.28 -9.29 -1.72
C VAL A 122 9.74 -9.36 -2.15
N LYS A 123 10.31 -10.55 -2.19
CA LYS A 123 11.76 -10.74 -2.40
C LYS A 123 12.23 -10.49 -3.83
N ASP A 124 11.40 -10.70 -4.85
CA ASP A 124 11.79 -10.61 -6.26
C ASP A 124 10.58 -10.36 -7.19
N LYS A 125 10.87 -10.17 -8.47
CA LYS A 125 9.85 -9.94 -9.51
C LYS A 125 8.88 -11.10 -9.66
N HIS A 126 9.38 -12.33 -9.58
CA HIS A 126 8.54 -13.53 -9.67
C HIS A 126 7.46 -13.49 -8.58
N ASP A 127 7.85 -13.19 -7.35
CA ASP A 127 6.91 -13.10 -6.23
C ASP A 127 5.96 -11.90 -6.36
N CYS A 128 6.37 -10.81 -7.01
CA CYS A 128 5.44 -9.73 -7.35
C CYS A 128 4.27 -10.22 -8.19
N TYR A 129 4.55 -10.96 -9.26
CA TYR A 129 3.51 -11.50 -10.14
C TYR A 129 2.70 -12.62 -9.47
N ALA A 130 3.35 -13.46 -8.65
CA ALA A 130 2.66 -14.48 -7.86
C ALA A 130 1.69 -13.84 -6.85
N ALA A 131 2.13 -12.78 -6.16
CA ALA A 131 1.29 -12.01 -5.24
C ALA A 131 0.09 -11.40 -5.96
N LEU A 132 0.32 -10.77 -7.12
CA LEU A 132 -0.74 -10.19 -7.94
C LEU A 132 -1.79 -11.25 -8.33
N GLY A 133 -1.34 -12.38 -8.82
CA GLY A 133 -2.23 -13.49 -9.21
C GLY A 133 -3.06 -14.00 -8.03
N GLY A 134 -2.45 -14.15 -6.87
CA GLY A 134 -3.15 -14.55 -5.65
C GLY A 134 -4.21 -13.54 -5.22
N ILE A 135 -3.87 -12.28 -5.21
CA ILE A 135 -4.77 -11.19 -4.84
C ILE A 135 -5.95 -11.10 -5.83
N HIS A 136 -5.67 -11.15 -7.14
CA HIS A 136 -6.72 -11.09 -8.16
C HIS A 136 -7.61 -12.33 -8.18
N SER A 137 -7.12 -13.47 -7.70
CA SER A 137 -7.94 -14.69 -7.57
C SER A 137 -8.82 -14.67 -6.32
N ALA A 138 -8.33 -14.08 -5.22
CA ALA A 138 -9.04 -14.06 -3.95
C ALA A 138 -10.06 -12.92 -3.85
N TYR A 139 -9.81 -11.80 -4.50
CA TYR A 139 -10.61 -10.59 -4.37
C TYR A 139 -11.19 -10.15 -5.72
N ARG A 140 -12.14 -9.24 -5.68
CA ARG A 140 -12.76 -8.70 -6.89
C ARG A 140 -11.93 -7.54 -7.42
N VAL A 141 -11.42 -7.65 -8.64
CA VAL A 141 -10.60 -6.62 -9.29
C VAL A 141 -11.45 -5.41 -9.65
N VAL A 142 -10.96 -4.22 -9.34
CA VAL A 142 -11.56 -2.95 -9.76
C VAL A 142 -10.95 -2.56 -11.12
N PRO A 143 -11.76 -2.45 -12.19
CA PRO A 143 -11.24 -2.12 -13.52
C PRO A 143 -10.53 -0.76 -13.55
N GLY A 144 -9.48 -0.68 -14.36
CA GLY A 144 -8.76 0.56 -14.62
C GLY A 144 -7.73 0.97 -13.56
N ARG A 145 -7.52 0.13 -12.54
CA ARG A 145 -6.57 0.43 -11.45
C ARG A 145 -5.20 -0.22 -11.62
N PHE A 146 -5.10 -1.19 -12.51
CA PHE A 146 -3.86 -1.94 -12.69
C PHE A 146 -2.79 -1.11 -13.39
N LYS A 147 -1.57 -1.11 -12.83
CA LYS A 147 -0.37 -0.52 -13.42
C LYS A 147 0.80 -1.49 -13.24
N ASP A 148 1.51 -1.75 -14.33
CA ASP A 148 2.70 -2.61 -14.32
C ASP A 148 3.95 -1.76 -14.55
N TRP A 149 4.63 -1.41 -13.46
CA TRP A 149 5.88 -0.66 -13.46
C TRP A 149 7.11 -1.57 -13.37
N ILE A 150 6.94 -2.88 -13.60
CA ILE A 150 8.03 -3.85 -13.74
C ILE A 150 8.33 -4.03 -15.23
N SER A 151 7.29 -4.31 -16.03
CA SER A 151 7.41 -4.47 -17.49
C SER A 151 7.73 -3.14 -18.16
N THR A 152 7.22 -2.02 -17.63
CA THR A 152 7.50 -0.67 -18.09
C THR A 152 7.94 0.17 -16.90
N PRO A 153 9.22 0.09 -16.47
CA PRO A 153 9.71 0.82 -15.31
C PRO A 153 9.57 2.33 -15.47
N LYS A 154 9.33 3.02 -14.34
CA LYS A 154 9.37 4.50 -14.31
C LYS A 154 10.80 4.98 -14.59
N THR A 155 10.92 6.23 -15.07
CA THR A 155 12.22 6.84 -15.39
C THR A 155 13.19 6.91 -14.22
N ASN A 156 12.68 6.92 -12.98
CA ASN A 156 13.48 6.91 -11.76
C ASN A 156 13.89 5.49 -11.30
N GLY A 157 13.62 4.45 -12.11
CA GLY A 157 13.96 3.06 -11.79
C GLY A 157 13.01 2.38 -10.81
N TYR A 158 11.93 3.05 -10.39
CA TYR A 158 10.93 2.44 -9.51
C TYR A 158 10.20 1.31 -10.21
N GLN A 159 10.16 0.13 -9.55
CA GLN A 159 9.49 -1.06 -10.05
C GLN A 159 8.44 -1.52 -9.06
N SER A 160 7.22 -1.67 -9.52
CA SER A 160 6.08 -2.07 -8.70
C SER A 160 4.91 -2.49 -9.58
N LEU A 161 4.04 -3.32 -9.03
CA LEU A 161 2.71 -3.58 -9.58
C LEU A 161 1.70 -2.84 -8.70
N HIS A 162 0.77 -2.13 -9.32
CA HIS A 162 -0.31 -1.45 -8.61
C HIS A 162 -1.65 -2.04 -9.05
N THR A 163 -2.53 -2.31 -8.11
CA THR A 163 -3.89 -2.78 -8.41
C THR A 163 -4.88 -2.25 -7.40
N GLY A 164 -6.15 -2.31 -7.76
CA GLY A 164 -7.26 -2.01 -6.86
C GLY A 164 -8.19 -3.20 -6.81
N VAL A 165 -8.61 -3.59 -5.62
CA VAL A 165 -9.53 -4.71 -5.41
C VAL A 165 -10.60 -4.36 -4.39
N THR A 166 -11.71 -5.08 -4.45
CA THR A 166 -12.76 -5.05 -3.45
C THR A 166 -12.67 -6.31 -2.61
N VAL A 167 -12.74 -6.16 -1.31
CA VAL A 167 -12.67 -7.27 -0.34
C VAL A 167 -14.09 -7.58 0.14
N PRO A 168 -14.78 -8.59 -0.45
CA PRO A 168 -16.20 -8.86 -0.14
C PRO A 168 -16.46 -9.17 1.33
N GLU A 169 -15.58 -9.93 1.99
CA GLU A 169 -15.73 -10.33 3.39
C GLU A 169 -15.51 -9.16 4.36
N ARG A 170 -15.01 -8.03 3.88
CA ARG A 170 -14.74 -6.82 4.66
C ARG A 170 -15.61 -5.67 4.20
N ARG A 171 -16.93 -5.89 4.15
CA ARG A 171 -17.93 -4.88 3.78
C ARG A 171 -17.71 -4.28 2.40
N ASN A 172 -17.22 -5.07 1.46
CA ASN A 172 -16.87 -4.61 0.11
C ASN A 172 -15.89 -3.42 0.11
N ALA A 173 -14.96 -3.39 1.08
CA ALA A 173 -13.93 -2.35 1.13
C ALA A 173 -13.11 -2.36 -0.16
N LYS A 174 -12.95 -1.19 -0.76
CA LYS A 174 -12.06 -0.98 -1.91
C LYS A 174 -10.70 -0.54 -1.41
N ILE A 175 -9.67 -1.26 -1.82
CA ILE A 175 -8.31 -1.01 -1.40
C ILE A 175 -7.37 -0.91 -2.60
N GLU A 176 -6.33 -0.10 -2.46
CA GLU A 176 -5.18 -0.12 -3.36
C GLU A 176 -4.12 -1.05 -2.80
N VAL A 177 -3.47 -1.81 -3.66
CA VAL A 177 -2.33 -2.65 -3.30
C VAL A 177 -1.17 -2.34 -4.24
N GLN A 178 -0.01 -2.10 -3.67
CA GLN A 178 1.21 -1.87 -4.43
C GLN A 178 2.40 -2.62 -3.84
#